data_3993f0b7bd363c3aad59ac8d3117f5ff
#
_entry.id   3993f0b7bd363c3aad59ac8d3117f5ff
#
_cell.length_a   1.000
_cell.length_b   1.000
_cell.length_c   1.000
_cell.angle_alpha   90.00
_cell.angle_beta   90.00
_cell.angle_gamma   90.00
#
_symmetry.space_group_name_H-M   'P 1'
#
loop_
_entity.id
_entity.type
_entity.pdbx_description
1 polymer ?
#
loop_
_entity_poly.entity_id
_entity_poly.type
_entity_poly.pdbx_seq_one_letter_code
_entity_poly.pdbx_strand_id
1 'polypeptide(L)'
;MNAPNIKRTLATDAYKIIKEKIIFCEYSPGQVLNLRALTQEIGFKSFTPVREALVSLRDEDLVKIVPRQGMFVSELSLNDVTDNYQIREIIEPTTLGITCPLITKETIRYYREKFEEIRKTEDSINYLEYLKLDMNFHMDLIRPLNNNNLGSILKNIYEQNTRYRMACFKKRLPEVMILEHIEILDTIEEKDSQRASIVLKKHIINSRNALISQKLGLN
;
A
#
# COMPACT_ATOMS: atom_id res chain seq x y z
N MET A 1 -13.42 26.64 9.20
CA MET A 1 -12.39 26.34 10.20
C MET A 1 -11.13 25.95 9.45
N ASN A 2 -10.07 26.75 9.56
CA ASN A 2 -8.81 26.50 8.85
C ASN A 2 -8.15 25.22 9.43
N ALA A 3 -7.83 24.27 8.56
CA ALA A 3 -7.02 23.12 8.93
C ALA A 3 -5.69 23.61 9.56
N PRO A 4 -5.20 22.97 10.64
CA PRO A 4 -3.95 23.38 11.27
C PRO A 4 -2.83 23.26 10.22
N ASN A 5 -2.15 24.38 9.99
CA ASN A 5 -0.96 24.47 9.15
C ASN A 5 0.15 23.67 9.86
N ILE A 6 0.22 22.35 9.62
CA ILE A 6 1.29 21.50 10.14
C ILE A 6 2.57 22.03 9.50
N LYS A 7 3.37 22.77 10.28
CA LYS A 7 4.70 23.22 9.85
C LYS A 7 5.46 21.99 9.33
N ARG A 8 5.68 21.96 8.03
CA ARG A 8 6.51 20.95 7.36
C ARG A 8 7.90 21.04 7.98
N THR A 9 8.28 20.03 8.75
CA THR A 9 9.60 19.98 9.39
C THR A 9 10.55 19.15 8.52
N LEU A 10 11.85 19.43 8.63
CA LEU A 10 12.85 18.61 7.94
C LEU A 10 12.74 17.12 8.33
N ALA A 11 12.35 16.83 9.57
CA ALA A 11 12.11 15.46 10.02
C ALA A 11 10.93 14.80 9.27
N THR A 12 9.83 15.54 9.03
CA THR A 12 8.68 15.05 8.26
C THR A 12 9.07 14.77 6.81
N ASP A 13 9.92 15.60 6.22
CA ASP A 13 10.38 15.39 4.84
C ASP A 13 11.32 14.18 4.74
N ALA A 14 12.29 14.06 5.67
CA ALA A 14 13.16 12.90 5.76
C ALA A 14 12.36 11.60 5.95
N TYR A 15 11.37 11.63 6.86
CA TYR A 15 10.48 10.49 7.08
C TYR A 15 9.75 10.04 5.81
N LYS A 16 9.15 10.96 5.06
CA LYS A 16 8.42 10.63 3.83
C LYS A 16 9.34 10.00 2.78
N ILE A 17 10.52 10.60 2.56
CA ILE A 17 11.48 10.10 1.58
C ILE A 17 11.95 8.70 1.95
N ILE A 18 12.38 8.50 3.20
CA ILE A 18 12.89 7.19 3.65
C ILE A 18 11.77 6.14 3.63
N LYS A 19 10.57 6.51 4.11
CA LYS A 19 9.41 5.62 4.08
C LYS A 19 9.09 5.14 2.67
N GLU A 20 9.02 6.05 1.71
CA GLU A 20 8.73 5.71 0.30
C GLU A 20 9.78 4.73 -0.24
N LYS A 21 11.07 4.98 -0.01
CA LYS A 21 12.16 4.09 -0.42
C LYS A 21 12.08 2.69 0.21
N ILE A 22 11.63 2.59 1.47
CA ILE A 22 11.40 1.31 2.15
C ILE A 22 10.17 0.59 1.57
N ILE A 23 9.05 1.29 1.41
CA ILE A 23 7.80 0.71 0.92
C ILE A 23 7.96 0.14 -0.50
N PHE A 24 8.72 0.82 -1.35
CA PHE A 24 8.95 0.37 -2.72
C PHE A 24 10.25 -0.44 -2.89
N CYS A 25 10.85 -0.89 -1.78
CA CYS A 25 12.04 -1.74 -1.75
C CYS A 25 13.26 -1.17 -2.50
N GLU A 26 13.39 0.17 -2.62
CA GLU A 26 14.66 0.80 -2.97
C GLU A 26 15.69 0.54 -1.87
N TYR A 27 15.24 0.54 -0.59
CA TYR A 27 15.97 -0.06 0.52
C TYR A 27 15.40 -1.45 0.79
N SER A 28 16.21 -2.47 0.51
CA SER A 28 15.78 -3.87 0.61
C SER A 28 15.50 -4.29 2.06
N PRO A 29 14.58 -5.23 2.31
CA PRO A 29 14.43 -5.86 3.62
C PRO A 29 15.76 -6.39 4.14
N GLY A 30 16.06 -6.15 5.42
CA GLY A 30 17.34 -6.49 6.06
C GLY A 30 18.52 -5.56 5.75
N GLN A 31 18.36 -4.60 4.83
CA GLN A 31 19.44 -3.68 4.48
C GLN A 31 19.88 -2.82 5.67
N VAL A 32 21.21 -2.72 5.86
CA VAL A 32 21.82 -1.82 6.85
C VAL A 32 21.61 -0.36 6.42
N LEU A 33 21.09 0.46 7.31
CA LEU A 33 20.92 1.89 7.12
C LEU A 33 22.05 2.66 7.82
N ASN A 34 23.04 3.09 7.05
CA ASN A 34 24.10 3.95 7.55
C ASN A 34 23.61 5.41 7.62
N LEU A 35 23.49 5.98 8.81
CA LEU A 35 22.93 7.32 9.02
C LEU A 35 23.65 8.39 8.19
N ARG A 36 24.98 8.32 8.08
CA ARG A 36 25.78 9.30 7.33
C ARG A 36 25.51 9.20 5.84
N ALA A 37 25.59 7.98 5.30
CA ALA A 37 25.33 7.72 3.87
C ALA A 37 23.88 8.11 3.51
N LEU A 38 22.92 7.67 4.32
CA LEU A 38 21.50 7.99 4.14
C LEU A 38 21.25 9.50 4.13
N THR A 39 21.85 10.25 5.08
CA THR A 39 21.68 11.71 5.17
C THR A 39 22.20 12.42 3.91
N GLN A 40 23.35 11.95 3.38
CA GLN A 40 23.91 12.49 2.13
C GLN A 40 23.04 12.15 0.93
N GLU A 41 22.59 10.89 0.81
CA GLU A 41 21.79 10.39 -0.31
C GLU A 41 20.46 11.15 -0.46
N ILE A 42 19.78 11.41 0.67
CA ILE A 42 18.50 12.15 0.64
C ILE A 42 18.64 13.67 0.67
N GLY A 43 19.89 14.19 0.59
CA GLY A 43 20.19 15.61 0.43
C GLY A 43 20.07 16.46 1.70
N PHE A 44 20.16 15.86 2.90
CA PHE A 44 20.10 16.57 4.16
C PHE A 44 21.49 16.99 4.67
N LYS A 45 21.58 18.18 5.32
CA LYS A 45 22.83 18.68 5.88
C LYS A 45 23.05 18.28 7.36
N SER A 46 22.00 17.81 8.04
CA SER A 46 22.01 17.47 9.46
C SER A 46 21.51 16.04 9.68
N PHE A 47 22.13 15.33 10.61
CA PHE A 47 21.71 14.01 11.02
C PHE A 47 20.44 13.98 11.87
N THR A 48 20.13 15.09 12.57
CA THR A 48 19.01 15.15 13.52
C THR A 48 17.66 14.81 12.86
N PRO A 49 17.22 15.48 11.79
CA PRO A 49 15.93 15.17 11.16
C PRO A 49 15.85 13.74 10.61
N VAL A 50 16.98 13.21 10.12
CA VAL A 50 17.05 11.84 9.61
C VAL A 50 16.95 10.82 10.74
N ARG A 51 17.57 11.09 11.87
CA ARG A 51 17.47 10.23 13.06
C ARG A 51 16.04 10.24 13.64
N GLU A 52 15.39 11.39 13.72
CA GLU A 52 14.00 11.50 14.16
C GLU A 52 13.07 10.73 13.20
N ALA A 53 13.28 10.83 11.90
CA ALA A 53 12.55 10.06 10.89
C ALA A 53 12.72 8.55 11.09
N LEU A 54 13.95 8.07 11.34
CA LEU A 54 14.23 6.65 11.58
C LEU A 54 13.59 6.14 12.87
N VAL A 55 13.50 6.98 13.91
CA VAL A 55 12.77 6.64 15.14
C VAL A 55 11.28 6.47 14.85
N SER A 56 10.68 7.39 14.11
CA SER A 56 9.26 7.26 13.71
C SER A 56 9.02 6.01 12.85
N LEU A 57 9.92 5.70 11.93
CA LEU A 57 9.84 4.48 11.09
C LEU A 57 10.03 3.19 11.89
N ARG A 58 10.81 3.23 12.99
CA ARG A 58 10.91 2.12 13.95
C ARG A 58 9.58 1.88 14.65
N ASP A 59 8.89 2.93 15.05
CA ASP A 59 7.60 2.84 15.74
C ASP A 59 6.48 2.31 14.81
N GLU A 60 6.72 2.32 13.49
CA GLU A 60 5.88 1.71 12.47
C GLU A 60 6.40 0.32 11.99
N ASP A 61 7.37 -0.27 12.69
CA ASP A 61 7.99 -1.55 12.33
C ASP A 61 8.64 -1.59 10.93
N LEU A 62 8.94 -0.43 10.33
CA LEU A 62 9.64 -0.33 9.05
C LEU A 62 11.17 -0.35 9.19
N VAL A 63 11.67 0.02 10.36
CA VAL A 63 13.10 0.05 10.70
C VAL A 63 13.33 -0.63 12.04
N LYS A 64 14.38 -1.42 12.16
CA LYS A 64 14.89 -1.97 13.42
C LYS A 64 16.15 -1.20 13.84
N ILE A 65 16.16 -0.70 15.08
CA ILE A 65 17.32 -0.06 15.71
C ILE A 65 17.84 -1.02 16.78
N VAL A 66 18.98 -1.65 16.50
CA VAL A 66 19.58 -2.64 17.40
C VAL A 66 20.79 -2.00 18.09
N PRO A 67 20.81 -1.90 19.43
CA PRO A 67 21.92 -1.32 20.16
C PRO A 67 23.26 -1.97 19.77
N ARG A 68 24.26 -1.15 19.48
CA ARG A 68 25.63 -1.55 19.07
C ARG A 68 25.74 -2.29 17.72
N GLN A 69 24.63 -2.69 17.08
CA GLN A 69 24.64 -3.37 15.79
C GLN A 69 24.25 -2.42 14.64
N GLY A 70 23.39 -1.42 14.89
CA GLY A 70 23.02 -0.46 13.87
C GLY A 70 21.51 -0.35 13.62
N MET A 71 21.21 0.19 12.46
CA MET A 71 19.83 0.38 11.98
C MET A 71 19.64 -0.46 10.71
N PHE A 72 18.48 -1.08 10.59
CA PHE A 72 18.19 -2.02 9.50
C PHE A 72 16.76 -1.78 9.00
N VAL A 73 16.54 -1.96 7.72
CA VAL A 73 15.18 -2.11 7.19
C VAL A 73 14.60 -3.41 7.76
N SER A 74 13.38 -3.36 8.29
CA SER A 74 12.72 -4.55 8.87
C SER A 74 12.57 -5.65 7.82
N GLU A 75 12.76 -6.89 8.22
CA GLU A 75 12.51 -8.06 7.39
C GLU A 75 11.01 -8.19 7.06
N LEU A 76 10.69 -8.99 6.05
CA LEU A 76 9.33 -9.29 5.65
C LEU A 76 8.93 -10.70 6.12
N SER A 77 7.83 -10.78 6.84
CA SER A 77 7.24 -12.03 7.31
C SER A 77 6.02 -12.42 6.45
N LEU A 78 5.97 -13.68 6.01
CA LEU A 78 4.78 -14.20 5.32
C LEU A 78 3.57 -14.24 6.26
N ASN A 79 3.80 -14.50 7.54
CA ASN A 79 2.73 -14.50 8.54
C ASN A 79 2.10 -13.11 8.67
N ASP A 80 2.93 -12.04 8.79
CA ASP A 80 2.43 -10.66 8.90
C ASP A 80 1.57 -10.29 7.68
N VAL A 81 2.01 -10.71 6.49
CA VAL A 81 1.23 -10.48 5.26
C VAL A 81 -0.09 -11.25 5.29
N THR A 82 -0.08 -12.50 5.72
CA THR A 82 -1.30 -13.30 5.83
C THR A 82 -2.29 -12.67 6.82
N ASP A 83 -1.81 -12.22 7.97
CA ASP A 83 -2.62 -11.54 8.99
C ASP A 83 -3.19 -10.22 8.45
N ASN A 84 -2.39 -9.45 7.72
CA ASN A 84 -2.82 -8.23 7.05
C ASN A 84 -3.95 -8.48 6.04
N TYR A 85 -3.85 -9.55 5.23
CA TYR A 85 -4.92 -9.92 4.31
C TYR A 85 -6.19 -10.37 5.03
N GLN A 86 -6.09 -11.08 6.18
CA GLN A 86 -7.26 -11.44 7.00
C GLN A 86 -8.00 -10.20 7.50
N ILE A 87 -7.27 -9.18 7.96
CA ILE A 87 -7.87 -7.90 8.37
C ILE A 87 -8.59 -7.24 7.19
N ARG A 88 -7.97 -7.21 6.01
CA ARG A 88 -8.57 -6.66 4.79
C ARG A 88 -9.84 -7.41 4.40
N GLU A 89 -9.84 -8.74 4.44
CA GLU A 89 -10.99 -9.59 4.14
C GLU A 89 -12.21 -9.33 5.03
N ILE A 90 -11.98 -8.88 6.26
CA ILE A 90 -13.05 -8.54 7.22
C ILE A 90 -13.52 -7.10 7.02
N ILE A 91 -12.59 -6.17 6.92
CA ILE A 91 -12.89 -4.74 6.99
C ILE A 91 -13.38 -4.18 5.65
N GLU A 92 -12.64 -4.43 4.57
CA GLU A 92 -12.91 -3.75 3.30
C GLU A 92 -14.27 -4.13 2.68
N PRO A 93 -14.65 -5.42 2.58
CA PRO A 93 -15.96 -5.80 2.05
C PRO A 93 -17.12 -5.24 2.87
N THR A 94 -16.99 -5.28 4.20
CA THR A 94 -18.02 -4.73 5.11
C THR A 94 -18.15 -3.22 4.92
N THR A 95 -17.02 -2.53 4.81
CA THR A 95 -17.00 -1.08 4.59
C THR A 95 -17.57 -0.73 3.21
N LEU A 96 -17.18 -1.45 2.15
CA LEU A 96 -17.71 -1.22 0.81
C LEU A 96 -19.23 -1.44 0.74
N GLY A 97 -19.76 -2.42 1.46
CA GLY A 97 -21.20 -2.61 1.59
C GLY A 97 -21.94 -1.35 2.08
N ILE A 98 -21.28 -0.55 2.93
CA ILE A 98 -21.81 0.71 3.46
C ILE A 98 -21.54 1.88 2.49
N THR A 99 -20.34 1.97 1.94
CA THR A 99 -19.89 3.12 1.15
C THR A 99 -20.28 3.05 -0.32
N CYS A 100 -20.63 1.89 -0.85
CA CYS A 100 -20.99 1.68 -2.26
C CYS A 100 -21.98 2.72 -2.81
N PRO A 101 -23.10 3.05 -2.16
CA PRO A 101 -24.02 4.07 -2.66
C PRO A 101 -23.44 5.49 -2.64
N LEU A 102 -22.39 5.73 -1.86
CA LEU A 102 -21.77 7.04 -1.66
C LEU A 102 -20.60 7.30 -2.63
N ILE A 103 -20.09 6.27 -3.32
CA ILE A 103 -19.00 6.43 -4.29
C ILE A 103 -19.53 7.17 -5.51
N THR A 104 -18.80 8.23 -5.90
CA THR A 104 -19.24 9.12 -6.99
C THR A 104 -18.96 8.52 -8.37
N LYS A 105 -19.70 8.96 -9.39
CA LYS A 105 -19.48 8.56 -10.78
C LYS A 105 -18.08 8.97 -11.28
N GLU A 106 -17.56 10.10 -10.81
CA GLU A 106 -16.24 10.60 -11.13
C GLU A 106 -15.16 9.64 -10.64
N THR A 107 -15.29 9.11 -9.41
CA THR A 107 -14.38 8.12 -8.83
C THR A 107 -14.40 6.82 -9.65
N ILE A 108 -15.60 6.31 -9.97
CA ILE A 108 -15.77 5.10 -10.78
C ILE A 108 -15.10 5.26 -12.15
N ARG A 109 -15.40 6.36 -12.85
CA ARG A 109 -14.84 6.67 -14.17
C ARG A 109 -13.32 6.74 -14.13
N TYR A 110 -12.76 7.47 -13.16
CA TYR A 110 -11.31 7.64 -13.01
C TYR A 110 -10.59 6.29 -12.90
N TYR A 111 -11.04 5.42 -11.99
CA TYR A 111 -10.39 4.12 -11.81
C TYR A 111 -10.62 3.17 -12.99
N ARG A 112 -11.81 3.20 -13.60
CA ARG A 112 -12.08 2.41 -14.81
C ARG A 112 -11.14 2.80 -15.95
N GLU A 113 -10.98 4.09 -16.24
CA GLU A 113 -10.05 4.58 -17.26
C GLU A 113 -8.62 4.13 -16.96
N LYS A 114 -8.16 4.23 -15.71
CA LYS A 114 -6.81 3.81 -15.31
C LYS A 114 -6.57 2.31 -15.41
N PHE A 115 -7.49 1.48 -14.97
CA PHE A 115 -7.36 0.03 -15.10
C PHE A 115 -7.43 -0.43 -16.56
N GLU A 116 -8.29 0.16 -17.38
CA GLU A 116 -8.34 -0.13 -18.81
C GLU A 116 -7.08 0.36 -19.56
N GLU A 117 -6.49 1.47 -19.17
CA GLU A 117 -5.21 1.94 -19.70
C GLU A 117 -4.10 0.93 -19.41
N ILE A 118 -3.98 0.47 -18.15
CA ILE A 118 -3.02 -0.56 -17.76
C ILE A 118 -3.26 -1.86 -18.54
N ARG A 119 -4.51 -2.31 -18.68
CA ARG A 119 -4.85 -3.54 -19.41
C ARG A 119 -4.37 -3.52 -20.85
N LYS A 120 -4.36 -2.37 -21.50
CA LYS A 120 -3.96 -2.22 -22.92
C LYS A 120 -2.45 -2.20 -23.13
N THR A 121 -1.65 -1.99 -22.11
CA THR A 121 -0.19 -1.80 -22.21
C THR A 121 0.63 -3.11 -22.17
N GLU A 122 -0.01 -4.26 -22.19
CA GLU A 122 0.43 -5.67 -22.19
C GLU A 122 1.82 -6.01 -21.59
N ASP A 123 2.92 -5.38 -22.00
CA ASP A 123 4.28 -5.74 -21.55
C ASP A 123 5.08 -4.60 -20.90
N SER A 124 4.53 -3.38 -20.84
CA SER A 124 5.24 -2.19 -20.35
C SER A 124 4.67 -1.63 -19.04
N ILE A 125 3.87 -2.42 -18.31
CA ILE A 125 3.26 -1.96 -17.05
C ILE A 125 4.36 -1.64 -16.05
N ASN A 126 4.41 -0.38 -15.64
CA ASN A 126 5.17 -0.01 -14.46
C ASN A 126 4.47 -0.59 -13.23
N TYR A 127 4.99 -1.72 -12.74
CA TYR A 127 4.42 -2.44 -11.60
C TYR A 127 4.27 -1.55 -10.36
N LEU A 128 5.19 -0.61 -10.16
CA LEU A 128 5.13 0.38 -9.10
C LEU A 128 3.90 1.31 -9.23
N GLU A 129 3.62 1.78 -10.45
CA GLU A 129 2.45 2.62 -10.71
C GLU A 129 1.15 1.85 -10.48
N TYR A 130 1.10 0.59 -10.89
CA TYR A 130 -0.03 -0.27 -10.59
C TYR A 130 -0.24 -0.43 -9.06
N LEU A 131 0.81 -0.70 -8.29
CA LEU A 131 0.68 -0.85 -6.83
C LEU A 131 0.20 0.43 -6.15
N LYS A 132 0.64 1.60 -6.63
CA LYS A 132 0.14 2.90 -6.15
C LYS A 132 -1.34 3.09 -6.50
N LEU A 133 -1.75 2.72 -7.71
CA LEU A 133 -3.13 2.79 -8.15
C LEU A 133 -4.03 1.84 -7.35
N ASP A 134 -3.61 0.60 -7.17
CA ASP A 134 -4.28 -0.44 -6.38
C ASP A 134 -4.54 0.03 -4.93
N MET A 135 -3.49 0.50 -4.26
CA MET A 135 -3.63 1.05 -2.90
C MET A 135 -4.62 2.23 -2.85
N ASN A 136 -4.50 3.18 -3.78
CA ASN A 136 -5.38 4.34 -3.81
C ASN A 136 -6.84 3.95 -4.09
N PHE A 137 -7.06 3.00 -5.00
CA PHE A 137 -8.39 2.46 -5.31
C PHE A 137 -9.07 1.94 -4.04
N HIS A 138 -8.45 1.00 -3.35
CA HIS A 138 -9.01 0.43 -2.13
C HIS A 138 -9.24 1.48 -1.04
N MET A 139 -8.30 2.42 -0.87
CA MET A 139 -8.45 3.52 0.09
C MET A 139 -9.62 4.44 -0.27
N ASP A 140 -9.87 4.68 -1.56
CA ASP A 140 -10.98 5.52 -2.02
C ASP A 140 -12.34 4.82 -1.90
N LEU A 141 -12.39 3.48 -1.95
CA LEU A 141 -13.61 2.72 -1.65
C LEU A 141 -14.09 2.91 -0.20
N ILE A 142 -13.17 3.08 0.74
CA ILE A 142 -13.51 3.23 2.17
C ILE A 142 -13.63 4.68 2.61
N ARG A 143 -13.07 5.62 1.84
CA ARG A 143 -13.02 7.07 2.19
C ARG A 143 -14.39 7.67 2.53
N PRO A 144 -15.51 7.33 1.83
CA PRO A 144 -16.81 7.90 2.15
C PRO A 144 -17.32 7.57 3.56
N LEU A 145 -16.78 6.56 4.24
CA LEU A 145 -17.09 6.26 5.64
C LEU A 145 -16.61 7.37 6.59
N ASN A 146 -15.66 8.21 6.16
CA ASN A 146 -15.08 9.31 6.92
C ASN A 146 -14.52 8.91 8.30
N ASN A 147 -13.93 7.71 8.39
CA ASN A 147 -13.32 7.18 9.60
C ASN A 147 -11.79 7.23 9.49
N ASN A 148 -11.17 8.27 10.09
CA ASN A 148 -9.74 8.49 10.01
C ASN A 148 -8.91 7.36 10.66
N ASN A 149 -9.42 6.76 11.74
CA ASN A 149 -8.73 5.66 12.40
C ASN A 149 -8.67 4.43 11.49
N LEU A 150 -9.80 4.07 10.88
CA LEU A 150 -9.86 2.98 9.91
C LEU A 150 -8.94 3.25 8.71
N GLY A 151 -8.97 4.46 8.18
CA GLY A 151 -8.10 4.87 7.08
C GLY A 151 -6.62 4.71 7.42
N SER A 152 -6.21 5.09 8.63
CA SER A 152 -4.82 4.96 9.09
C SER A 152 -4.39 3.50 9.23
N ILE A 153 -5.25 2.64 9.80
CA ILE A 153 -4.99 1.21 9.94
C ILE A 153 -4.82 0.55 8.57
N LEU A 154 -5.77 0.75 7.67
CA LEU A 154 -5.71 0.15 6.33
C LEU A 154 -4.53 0.68 5.51
N LYS A 155 -4.21 1.96 5.61
CA LYS A 155 -3.03 2.51 4.95
C LYS A 155 -1.75 1.80 5.36
N ASN A 156 -1.54 1.59 6.67
CA ASN A 156 -0.37 0.86 7.17
C ASN A 156 -0.34 -0.58 6.62
N ILE A 157 -1.47 -1.28 6.64
CA ILE A 157 -1.61 -2.63 6.08
C ILE A 157 -1.24 -2.64 4.59
N TYR A 158 -1.73 -1.68 3.80
CA TYR A 158 -1.40 -1.58 2.38
C TYR A 158 0.08 -1.31 2.13
N GLU A 159 0.70 -0.45 2.92
CA GLU A 159 2.13 -0.16 2.84
C GLU A 159 2.97 -1.42 3.10
N GLN A 160 2.64 -2.21 4.12
CA GLN A 160 3.32 -3.47 4.41
C GLN A 160 3.10 -4.51 3.30
N ASN A 161 1.88 -4.66 2.80
CA ASN A 161 1.57 -5.56 1.69
C ASN A 161 2.29 -5.14 0.40
N THR A 162 2.39 -3.84 0.14
CA THR A 162 3.12 -3.28 -1.02
C THR A 162 4.60 -3.65 -0.96
N ARG A 163 5.26 -3.51 0.20
CA ARG A 163 6.64 -3.95 0.41
C ARG A 163 6.82 -5.42 0.05
N TYR A 164 5.92 -6.27 0.55
CA TYR A 164 6.00 -7.70 0.29
C TYR A 164 5.80 -8.00 -1.20
N ARG A 165 4.81 -7.39 -1.84
CA ARG A 165 4.57 -7.52 -3.27
C ARG A 165 5.77 -7.05 -4.10
N MET A 166 6.38 -5.92 -3.76
CA MET A 166 7.60 -5.41 -4.43
C MET A 166 8.78 -6.38 -4.30
N ALA A 167 8.97 -6.99 -3.13
CA ALA A 167 10.06 -7.93 -2.89
C ALA A 167 9.86 -9.29 -3.59
N CYS A 168 8.60 -9.75 -3.75
CA CYS A 168 8.28 -11.07 -4.25
C CYS A 168 7.93 -11.10 -5.73
N PHE A 169 7.22 -10.09 -6.24
CA PHE A 169 6.76 -10.08 -7.63
C PHE A 169 7.85 -9.57 -8.58
N LYS A 170 8.36 -10.45 -9.41
CA LYS A 170 9.24 -10.11 -10.52
C LYS A 170 8.39 -9.74 -11.75
N LYS A 171 8.03 -8.46 -11.85
CA LYS A 171 7.75 -7.77 -13.13
C LYS A 171 6.47 -8.09 -13.93
N ARG A 172 5.61 -9.04 -13.61
CA ARG A 172 4.38 -9.23 -14.39
C ARG A 172 3.14 -9.22 -13.51
N LEU A 173 2.24 -8.30 -13.83
CA LEU A 173 0.92 -8.24 -13.20
C LEU A 173 0.00 -9.25 -13.91
N PRO A 174 -0.64 -10.19 -13.19
CA PRO A 174 -1.65 -11.02 -13.80
C PRO A 174 -2.85 -10.18 -14.27
N GLU A 175 -3.23 -10.28 -15.54
CA GLU A 175 -4.38 -9.57 -16.12
C GLU A 175 -5.66 -9.79 -15.30
N VAL A 176 -5.81 -10.98 -14.72
CA VAL A 176 -6.96 -11.32 -13.88
C VAL A 176 -7.16 -10.34 -12.72
N MET A 177 -6.10 -9.77 -12.16
CA MET A 177 -6.22 -8.79 -11.07
C MET A 177 -6.84 -7.47 -11.55
N ILE A 178 -6.53 -7.06 -12.79
CA ILE A 178 -7.12 -5.85 -13.38
C ILE A 178 -8.60 -6.09 -13.67
N LEU A 179 -8.95 -7.26 -14.22
CA LEU A 179 -10.34 -7.62 -14.50
C LEU A 179 -11.19 -7.69 -13.23
N GLU A 180 -10.62 -8.18 -12.12
CA GLU A 180 -11.31 -8.18 -10.82
C GLU A 180 -11.60 -6.76 -10.31
N HIS A 181 -10.68 -5.80 -10.50
CA HIS A 181 -10.94 -4.40 -10.15
C HIS A 181 -12.07 -3.80 -11.00
N ILE A 182 -12.11 -4.13 -12.30
CA ILE A 182 -13.18 -3.68 -13.20
C ILE A 182 -14.52 -4.30 -12.76
N GLU A 183 -14.56 -5.58 -12.38
CA GLU A 183 -15.77 -6.23 -11.86
C GLU A 183 -16.27 -5.54 -10.58
N ILE A 184 -15.36 -5.14 -9.67
CA ILE A 184 -15.74 -4.36 -8.48
C ILE A 184 -16.39 -3.03 -8.88
N LEU A 185 -15.79 -2.30 -9.84
CA LEU A 185 -16.35 -1.04 -10.33
C LEU A 185 -17.73 -1.21 -10.96
N ASP A 186 -17.98 -2.30 -11.67
CA ASP A 186 -19.29 -2.61 -12.27
C ASP A 186 -20.36 -2.73 -11.17
N THR A 187 -20.07 -3.48 -10.09
CA THR A 187 -21.00 -3.62 -8.97
C THR A 187 -21.29 -2.31 -8.24
N ILE A 188 -20.26 -1.44 -8.12
CA ILE A 188 -20.41 -0.11 -7.52
C ILE A 188 -21.27 0.79 -8.42
N GLU A 189 -21.09 0.73 -9.73
CA GLU A 189 -21.89 1.51 -10.70
C GLU A 189 -23.35 1.10 -10.69
N GLU A 190 -23.62 -0.21 -10.54
CA GLU A 190 -24.96 -0.77 -10.35
C GLU A 190 -25.58 -0.43 -8.99
N LYS A 191 -24.79 0.14 -8.06
CA LYS A 191 -25.17 0.39 -6.65
C LYS A 191 -25.59 -0.87 -5.89
N ASP A 192 -25.11 -2.05 -6.32
CA ASP A 192 -25.35 -3.31 -5.65
C ASP A 192 -24.32 -3.51 -4.52
N SER A 193 -24.62 -2.96 -3.35
CA SER A 193 -23.77 -3.02 -2.16
C SER A 193 -23.44 -4.45 -1.72
N GLN A 194 -24.38 -5.38 -1.86
CA GLN A 194 -24.18 -6.77 -1.45
C GLN A 194 -23.20 -7.47 -2.41
N ARG A 195 -23.44 -7.34 -3.70
CA ARG A 195 -22.55 -7.91 -4.72
C ARG A 195 -21.17 -7.28 -4.68
N ALA A 196 -21.07 -5.96 -4.50
CA ALA A 196 -19.80 -5.24 -4.36
C ALA A 196 -18.96 -5.79 -3.19
N SER A 197 -19.59 -6.03 -2.04
CA SER A 197 -18.93 -6.64 -0.87
C SER A 197 -18.40 -8.04 -1.18
N ILE A 198 -19.19 -8.88 -1.85
CA ILE A 198 -18.82 -10.26 -2.19
C ILE A 198 -17.66 -10.29 -3.20
N VAL A 199 -17.75 -9.48 -4.25
CA VAL A 199 -16.72 -9.42 -5.30
C VAL A 199 -15.40 -8.89 -4.75
N LEU A 200 -15.45 -7.83 -3.93
CA LEU A 200 -14.24 -7.31 -3.27
C LEU A 200 -13.60 -8.34 -2.35
N LYS A 201 -14.39 -9.07 -1.56
CA LYS A 201 -13.87 -10.15 -0.70
C LYS A 201 -13.14 -11.22 -1.51
N LYS A 202 -13.75 -11.67 -2.62
CA LYS A 202 -13.15 -12.65 -3.54
C LYS A 202 -11.83 -12.15 -4.10
N HIS A 203 -11.78 -10.88 -4.56
CA HIS A 203 -10.56 -10.24 -5.04
C HIS A 203 -9.44 -10.24 -4.01
N ILE A 204 -9.72 -9.87 -2.75
CA ILE A 204 -8.72 -9.86 -1.66
C ILE A 204 -8.18 -11.26 -1.40
N ILE A 205 -9.05 -12.28 -1.37
CA ILE A 205 -8.67 -13.69 -1.20
C ILE A 205 -7.77 -14.14 -2.36
N ASN A 206 -8.14 -13.85 -3.59
CA ASN A 206 -7.35 -14.20 -4.78
C ASN A 206 -5.98 -13.52 -4.77
N SER A 207 -5.92 -12.24 -4.41
CA SER A 207 -4.67 -11.50 -4.28
C SER A 207 -3.74 -12.11 -3.21
N ARG A 208 -4.29 -12.51 -2.05
CA ARG A 208 -3.53 -13.23 -1.02
C ARG A 208 -2.97 -14.56 -1.57
N ASN A 209 -3.83 -15.37 -2.18
CA ASN A 209 -3.45 -16.69 -2.67
C ASN A 209 -2.38 -16.60 -3.76
N ALA A 210 -2.50 -15.66 -4.69
CA ALA A 210 -1.49 -15.40 -5.71
C ALA A 210 -0.14 -15.04 -5.09
N LEU A 211 -0.13 -14.21 -4.05
CA LEU A 211 1.10 -13.81 -3.35
C LEU A 211 1.77 -14.99 -2.65
N ILE A 212 0.99 -15.83 -1.94
CA ILE A 212 1.48 -17.02 -1.25
C ILE A 212 2.04 -18.03 -2.27
N SER A 213 1.30 -18.32 -3.34
CA SER A 213 1.74 -19.26 -4.39
C SER A 213 3.05 -18.83 -5.02
N GLN A 214 3.20 -17.55 -5.32
CA GLN A 214 4.43 -17.03 -5.90
C GLN A 214 5.63 -17.14 -4.93
N LYS A 215 5.43 -16.86 -3.64
CA LYS A 215 6.49 -17.00 -2.64
C LYS A 215 6.95 -18.45 -2.48
N LEU A 216 6.03 -19.40 -2.60
CA LEU A 216 6.30 -20.84 -2.49
C LEU A 216 6.79 -21.45 -3.82
N GLY A 217 6.86 -20.69 -4.91
CA GLY A 217 7.27 -21.19 -6.22
C GLY A 217 6.29 -22.21 -6.82
N LEU A 218 4.99 -22.08 -6.50
CA LEU A 218 3.92 -23.00 -6.92
C LEU A 218 3.23 -22.57 -8.25
N ASN A 219 3.85 -21.64 -9.00
CA ASN A 219 3.36 -21.15 -10.30
C ASN A 219 4.14 -21.76 -11.46
#